data_6754cc1ae18eb6dbcfa7af3a1d873e4f
#
_entry.id   6754cc1ae18eb6dbcfa7af3a1d873e4f
#
_cell.length_a   1.000
_cell.length_b   1.000
_cell.length_c   1.000
_cell.angle_alpha   90.00
_cell.angle_beta   90.00
_cell.angle_gamma   90.00
#
_symmetry.space_group_name_H-M   'P 1'
#
loop_
_entity.id
_entity.type
_entity.pdbx_description
1 polymer ?
#
loop_
_entity_poly.entity_id
_entity_poly.type
_entity_poly.pdbx_seq_one_letter_code
_entity_poly.pdbx_strand_id
1 'polypeptide(L)'
;MLFRRNSWNGTSRAPAAGRCRLALLSACLGAGASLLAQQPPPDTHTLRVDVQLVNVDVTVVDAQGRFVPDLAARHFRLREDGAPQAVTHFLPTHAPIRIALLVEASPAVFLIRYDHLAAAYFLLAGLRPDDEAALVTYTRAPRPELGFTRDKAEVERQLDRRGQFGLGMADVRLLDAVAQTLDWLSPPPARTAVVVIGTGLDSGSRTDWAALEQRIGSSQVTFFAVATGRLLRAEPEEKGKKKPRDTSLDAAFDEADARLRALAAASAGEAYFPESADDLERIYGEIAERLRNVYSLGYYPTNRARDAAYRRITVELTDETGAPLILRDPGGRPAAPRVFARPGYFAPRE
;
A
#
# COMPACT_ATOMS: atom_id res chain seq x y z
N MET A 1 -16.97 -25.01 -37.01
CA MET A 1 -15.76 -24.98 -37.88
C MET A 1 -14.54 -25.16 -36.99
N LEU A 2 -13.87 -26.26 -37.21
CA LEU A 2 -12.73 -26.82 -36.49
C LEU A 2 -11.49 -25.95 -36.62
N PHE A 3 -10.67 -25.80 -35.54
CA PHE A 3 -9.21 -25.69 -35.63
C PHE A 3 -8.57 -26.19 -34.34
N ARG A 4 -8.06 -27.37 -34.40
CA ARG A 4 -6.71 -27.96 -34.38
C ARG A 4 -5.82 -27.62 -33.20
N ARG A 5 -5.68 -28.62 -32.35
CA ARG A 5 -4.56 -28.91 -31.44
C ARG A 5 -3.27 -29.14 -32.24
N ASN A 6 -2.16 -28.59 -31.76
CA ASN A 6 -0.82 -29.08 -32.13
C ASN A 6 -0.10 -29.56 -30.87
N SER A 7 0.05 -30.87 -30.81
CA SER A 7 0.95 -31.61 -29.91
C SER A 7 2.33 -31.70 -30.58
N TRP A 8 3.39 -31.42 -29.84
CA TRP A 8 4.74 -31.81 -30.21
C TRP A 8 5.28 -32.79 -29.17
N ASN A 9 5.30 -34.08 -29.56
CA ASN A 9 6.12 -35.12 -28.98
C ASN A 9 7.41 -35.20 -29.78
N GLY A 10 8.54 -35.15 -29.10
CA GLY A 10 9.86 -35.38 -29.66
C GLY A 10 10.67 -36.29 -28.76
N THR A 11 10.58 -37.58 -29.01
CA THR A 11 11.45 -38.61 -28.44
C THR A 11 12.75 -38.65 -29.23
N SER A 12 13.90 -38.71 -28.60
CA SER A 12 15.11 -39.25 -29.23
C SER A 12 15.96 -40.00 -28.21
N ARG A 13 16.20 -41.20 -28.65
CA ARG A 13 16.87 -42.38 -28.15
C ARG A 13 18.34 -42.16 -27.83
N ALA A 14 18.79 -42.90 -26.82
CA ALA A 14 20.20 -43.25 -26.57
C ALA A 14 20.75 -44.25 -27.61
N PRO A 15 22.05 -44.35 -27.71
CA PRO A 15 22.63 -45.66 -28.04
C PRO A 15 23.58 -46.21 -26.97
N ALA A 16 23.63 -47.50 -26.96
CA ALA A 16 24.28 -48.39 -26.03
C ALA A 16 25.72 -48.77 -26.46
N ALA A 17 26.44 -49.22 -25.45
CA ALA A 17 27.40 -50.33 -25.48
C ALA A 17 28.82 -50.13 -26.03
N GLY A 18 29.75 -50.43 -25.17
CA GLY A 18 31.15 -50.74 -25.50
C GLY A 18 31.88 -51.36 -24.30
N ARG A 19 31.76 -52.68 -24.22
CA ARG A 19 32.57 -53.52 -23.28
C ARG A 19 34.01 -53.57 -23.75
N CYS A 20 34.99 -53.37 -22.87
CA CYS A 20 36.30 -53.97 -23.02
C CYS A 20 36.85 -54.39 -21.66
N ARG A 21 37.02 -55.70 -21.49
CA ARG A 21 37.72 -56.35 -20.41
C ARG A 21 39.22 -56.35 -20.74
N LEU A 22 40.05 -56.00 -19.79
CA LEU A 22 41.36 -56.66 -19.68
C LEU A 22 41.82 -56.67 -18.23
N ALA A 23 42.09 -57.83 -17.74
CA ALA A 23 42.69 -58.10 -16.45
C ALA A 23 44.23 -58.04 -16.59
N LEU A 24 44.93 -57.61 -15.55
CA LEU A 24 46.24 -58.14 -15.23
C LEU A 24 46.59 -57.85 -13.73
N LEU A 25 47.18 -58.92 -13.20
CA LEU A 25 47.55 -59.18 -11.80
C LEU A 25 48.73 -58.35 -11.26
N SER A 26 48.78 -58.33 -9.94
CA SER A 26 49.97 -58.42 -9.01
C SER A 26 50.65 -57.14 -8.61
N ALA A 27 50.64 -56.78 -7.33
CA ALA A 27 51.71 -57.12 -6.38
C ALA A 27 51.41 -56.47 -4.99
N CYS A 28 51.45 -57.32 -3.98
CA CYS A 28 51.49 -56.95 -2.57
C CYS A 28 52.78 -56.21 -2.22
N LEU A 29 52.63 -55.06 -1.53
CA LEU A 29 53.67 -54.62 -0.57
C LEU A 29 52.95 -53.76 0.50
N GLY A 30 53.05 -54.22 1.74
CA GLY A 30 52.48 -53.58 2.89
C GLY A 30 53.20 -52.32 3.24
N ALA A 31 52.44 -51.30 3.58
CA ALA A 31 52.87 -50.19 4.39
C ALA A 31 51.72 -49.83 5.32
N GLY A 32 51.92 -50.07 6.60
CA GLY A 32 51.02 -49.71 7.66
C GLY A 32 50.83 -48.19 7.68
N ALA A 33 49.68 -47.71 7.19
CA ALA A 33 49.25 -46.36 7.36
C ALA A 33 48.47 -46.27 8.67
N SER A 34 49.05 -45.60 9.66
CA SER A 34 48.41 -45.17 10.90
C SER A 34 47.19 -44.37 10.52
N LEU A 35 45.99 -44.89 10.80
CA LEU A 35 44.76 -44.12 10.79
C LEU A 35 44.82 -43.08 11.91
N LEU A 36 45.32 -41.91 11.61
CA LEU A 36 45.00 -40.71 12.41
C LEU A 36 43.51 -40.48 12.24
N ALA A 37 42.76 -40.84 13.27
CA ALA A 37 41.36 -40.46 13.37
C ALA A 37 41.29 -38.91 13.31
N GLN A 38 40.92 -38.36 12.14
CA GLN A 38 40.55 -36.98 12.03
C GLN A 38 39.27 -36.80 12.86
N GLN A 39 39.40 -36.14 14.02
CA GLN A 39 38.24 -35.65 14.75
C GLN A 39 37.46 -34.72 13.79
N PRO A 40 36.15 -34.91 13.64
CA PRO A 40 35.37 -33.97 12.90
C PRO A 40 35.53 -32.59 13.53
N PRO A 41 35.62 -31.52 12.72
CA PRO A 41 35.69 -30.17 13.26
C PRO A 41 34.51 -29.96 14.22
N PRO A 42 34.67 -29.24 15.32
CA PRO A 42 33.59 -28.97 16.23
C PRO A 42 32.46 -28.31 15.43
N ASP A 43 31.25 -28.84 15.59
CA ASP A 43 30.04 -28.27 15.03
C ASP A 43 29.99 -26.81 15.48
N THR A 44 30.44 -25.92 14.64
CA THR A 44 30.19 -24.49 14.78
C THR A 44 28.72 -24.29 14.54
N HIS A 45 27.93 -24.41 15.61
CA HIS A 45 26.56 -23.94 15.61
C HIS A 45 26.58 -22.44 15.34
N THR A 46 26.54 -22.09 14.06
CA THR A 46 26.31 -20.71 13.66
C THR A 46 24.84 -20.43 14.02
N LEU A 47 24.64 -19.84 15.19
CA LEU A 47 23.34 -19.24 15.52
C LEU A 47 23.04 -18.19 14.43
N ARG A 48 22.32 -18.59 13.41
CA ARG A 48 21.67 -17.62 12.50
C ARG A 48 20.60 -16.93 13.31
N VAL A 49 20.96 -15.84 13.95
CA VAL A 49 19.98 -14.90 14.47
C VAL A 49 19.43 -14.17 13.25
N ASP A 50 18.30 -14.64 12.74
CA ASP A 50 17.55 -13.97 11.66
C ASP A 50 16.91 -12.72 12.28
N VAL A 51 17.67 -11.64 12.33
CA VAL A 51 17.20 -10.35 12.86
C VAL A 51 16.51 -9.62 11.73
N GLN A 52 15.21 -9.63 11.78
CA GLN A 52 14.38 -8.96 10.76
C GLN A 52 14.47 -7.45 10.94
N LEU A 53 14.97 -6.76 9.91
CA LEU A 53 14.91 -5.30 9.82
C LEU A 53 13.45 -4.88 9.58
N VAL A 54 12.92 -4.03 10.44
CA VAL A 54 11.61 -3.39 10.25
C VAL A 54 11.83 -2.02 9.63
N ASN A 55 11.20 -1.79 8.48
CA ASN A 55 11.20 -0.50 7.80
C ASN A 55 9.88 0.22 8.05
N VAL A 56 9.97 1.50 8.41
CA VAL A 56 8.85 2.41 8.62
C VAL A 56 9.05 3.62 7.73
N ASP A 57 8.22 3.75 6.73
CA ASP A 57 8.16 4.95 5.92
C ASP A 57 7.37 6.02 6.65
N VAL A 58 7.96 7.21 6.76
CA VAL A 58 7.42 8.33 7.50
C VAL A 58 7.35 9.54 6.60
N THR A 59 6.17 10.12 6.46
CA THR A 59 6.00 11.42 5.82
C THR A 59 5.77 12.48 6.88
N VAL A 60 6.48 13.60 6.77
CA VAL A 60 6.33 14.75 7.65
C VAL A 60 5.87 15.93 6.83
N VAL A 61 4.77 16.56 7.22
CA VAL A 61 4.25 17.76 6.55
C VAL A 61 4.03 18.90 7.52
N ASP A 62 4.11 20.12 7.00
CA ASP A 62 3.77 21.33 7.74
C ASP A 62 2.25 21.52 7.88
N ALA A 63 1.83 22.63 8.47
CA ALA A 63 0.41 22.97 8.65
C ALA A 63 -0.33 23.19 7.32
N GLN A 64 0.37 23.44 6.23
CA GLN A 64 -0.16 23.60 4.88
C GLN A 64 -0.15 22.29 4.06
N GLY A 65 0.27 21.15 4.66
CA GLY A 65 0.37 19.87 3.99
C GLY A 65 1.62 19.69 3.11
N ARG A 66 2.57 20.63 3.14
CA ARG A 66 3.81 20.53 2.36
C ARG A 66 4.84 19.70 3.11
N PHE A 67 5.57 18.89 2.36
CA PHE A 67 6.64 18.08 2.94
C PHE A 67 7.70 18.93 3.65
N VAL A 68 8.14 18.47 4.81
CA VAL A 68 9.22 19.10 5.59
C VAL A 68 10.54 18.41 5.21
N PRO A 69 11.40 19.08 4.43
CA PRO A 69 12.69 18.50 4.01
C PRO A 69 13.74 18.59 5.13
N ASP A 70 14.90 17.99 4.86
CA ASP A 70 16.15 18.14 5.62
C ASP A 70 16.10 17.64 7.08
N LEU A 71 15.11 16.83 7.42
CA LEU A 71 15.14 16.10 8.69
C LEU A 71 16.20 15.00 8.65
N ALA A 72 16.95 14.87 9.75
CA ALA A 72 17.94 13.82 9.94
C ALA A 72 17.41 12.76 10.92
N ALA A 73 18.05 11.58 10.96
CA ALA A 73 17.66 10.48 11.85
C ALA A 73 17.50 10.91 13.33
N ARG A 74 18.33 11.86 13.79
CA ARG A 74 18.30 12.39 15.17
C ARG A 74 17.00 13.11 15.54
N HIS A 75 16.21 13.55 14.53
CA HIS A 75 14.93 14.21 14.78
C HIS A 75 13.80 13.23 15.02
N PHE A 76 13.99 11.92 14.73
CA PHE A 76 12.96 10.92 14.86
C PHE A 76 13.12 10.13 16.17
N ARG A 77 12.05 9.99 16.92
CA ARG A 77 11.92 9.10 18.07
C ARG A 77 10.93 8.01 17.73
N LEU A 78 11.43 6.80 17.56
CA LEU A 78 10.63 5.63 17.20
C LEU A 78 10.42 4.76 18.44
N ARG A 79 9.17 4.34 18.65
CA ARG A 79 8.79 3.40 19.71
C ARG A 79 8.02 2.23 19.10
N GLU A 80 8.27 1.04 19.64
CA GLU A 80 7.49 -0.16 19.38
C GLU A 80 6.87 -0.62 20.69
N ASP A 81 5.55 -0.76 20.76
CA ASP A 81 4.80 -1.07 21.98
C ASP A 81 5.19 -0.20 23.19
N GLY A 82 5.51 1.08 22.92
CA GLY A 82 5.98 2.03 23.91
C GLY A 82 7.48 1.97 24.22
N ALA A 83 8.18 0.89 23.86
CA ALA A 83 9.62 0.76 24.05
C ALA A 83 10.39 1.54 22.98
N PRO A 84 11.38 2.39 23.35
CA PRO A 84 12.17 3.13 22.38
C PRO A 84 13.02 2.16 21.52
N GLN A 85 13.09 2.46 20.21
CA GLN A 85 13.87 1.72 19.24
C GLN A 85 14.95 2.60 18.62
N ALA A 86 16.13 2.04 18.40
CA ALA A 86 17.23 2.74 17.75
C ALA A 86 17.04 2.70 16.21
N VAL A 87 16.93 3.86 15.57
CA VAL A 87 16.96 3.96 14.11
C VAL A 87 18.39 3.66 13.64
N THR A 88 18.57 2.50 13.01
CA THR A 88 19.88 2.02 12.50
C THR A 88 20.08 2.32 11.02
N HIS A 89 18.99 2.49 10.28
CA HIS A 89 19.00 2.85 8.87
C HIS A 89 18.08 4.05 8.66
N PHE A 90 18.59 5.04 7.97
CA PHE A 90 17.86 6.26 7.66
C PHE A 90 18.14 6.68 6.23
N LEU A 91 17.08 6.81 5.44
CA LEU A 91 17.18 7.20 4.05
C LEU A 91 16.05 8.17 3.70
N PRO A 92 16.35 9.47 3.48
CA PRO A 92 15.42 10.36 2.79
C PRO A 92 15.25 9.85 1.36
N THR A 93 14.02 9.63 0.94
CA THR A 93 13.80 9.00 -0.37
C THR A 93 12.84 9.82 -1.20
N HIS A 94 13.28 10.13 -2.43
CA HIS A 94 12.46 10.63 -3.52
C HIS A 94 12.45 9.55 -4.60
N ALA A 95 11.34 8.85 -4.78
CA ALA A 95 11.25 7.78 -5.77
C ALA A 95 9.95 7.93 -6.57
N PRO A 96 9.91 7.38 -7.81
CA PRO A 96 8.67 7.24 -8.54
C PRO A 96 7.63 6.51 -7.72
N ILE A 97 6.39 6.92 -7.85
CA ILE A 97 5.26 6.35 -7.14
C ILE A 97 4.47 5.42 -8.05
N ARG A 98 3.80 4.45 -7.44
CA ARG A 98 2.84 3.58 -8.09
C ARG A 98 1.49 3.73 -7.44
N ILE A 99 0.49 4.09 -8.22
CA ILE A 99 -0.86 4.34 -7.72
C ILE A 99 -1.83 3.39 -8.41
N ALA A 100 -2.52 2.54 -7.64
CA ALA A 100 -3.69 1.84 -8.09
C ALA A 100 -4.93 2.69 -7.78
N LEU A 101 -5.57 3.21 -8.81
CA LEU A 101 -6.86 3.89 -8.70
C LEU A 101 -7.94 2.84 -8.49
N LEU A 102 -8.63 2.86 -7.34
CA LEU A 102 -9.79 2.03 -7.06
C LEU A 102 -11.04 2.91 -7.14
N VAL A 103 -11.68 2.94 -8.31
CA VAL A 103 -12.74 3.89 -8.63
C VAL A 103 -14.11 3.22 -8.55
N GLU A 104 -15.00 3.79 -7.76
CA GLU A 104 -16.39 3.35 -7.70
C GLU A 104 -17.09 3.55 -9.04
N ALA A 105 -17.73 2.51 -9.54
CA ALA A 105 -18.48 2.52 -10.80
C ALA A 105 -19.96 2.15 -10.56
N SER A 106 -20.48 2.45 -9.37
CA SER A 106 -21.86 2.14 -9.00
C SER A 106 -22.83 3.20 -9.54
N PRO A 107 -24.14 2.88 -9.63
CA PRO A 107 -25.17 3.87 -9.94
C PRO A 107 -25.24 5.03 -8.94
N ALA A 108 -24.75 4.86 -7.71
CA ALA A 108 -24.75 5.92 -6.70
C ALA A 108 -23.97 7.16 -7.16
N VAL A 109 -22.88 6.99 -7.93
CA VAL A 109 -22.05 8.10 -8.41
C VAL A 109 -22.57 8.74 -9.71
N PHE A 110 -23.68 8.23 -10.28
CA PHE A 110 -24.20 8.73 -11.56
C PHE A 110 -24.50 10.24 -11.56
N LEU A 111 -25.07 10.75 -10.48
CA LEU A 111 -25.44 12.17 -10.37
C LEU A 111 -24.22 13.09 -10.26
N ILE A 112 -23.11 12.59 -9.73
CA ILE A 112 -21.86 13.33 -9.54
C ILE A 112 -20.74 12.80 -10.46
N ARG A 113 -21.10 12.11 -11.53
CA ARG A 113 -20.10 11.39 -12.35
C ARG A 113 -18.98 12.27 -12.89
N TYR A 114 -19.25 13.52 -13.19
CA TYR A 114 -18.23 14.45 -13.69
C TYR A 114 -17.22 14.81 -12.60
N ASP A 115 -17.67 15.17 -11.42
CA ASP A 115 -16.82 15.49 -10.29
C ASP A 115 -16.10 14.22 -9.79
N HIS A 116 -16.79 13.08 -9.81
CA HIS A 116 -16.24 11.79 -9.43
C HIS A 116 -15.07 11.37 -10.36
N LEU A 117 -15.24 11.53 -11.68
CA LEU A 117 -14.17 11.26 -12.64
C LEU A 117 -13.09 12.34 -12.60
N ALA A 118 -13.46 13.61 -12.41
CA ALA A 118 -12.50 14.70 -12.25
C ALA A 118 -11.50 14.39 -11.13
N ALA A 119 -11.95 13.74 -10.05
CA ALA A 119 -11.09 13.26 -8.98
C ALA A 119 -9.95 12.37 -9.51
N ALA A 120 -10.22 11.42 -10.39
CA ALA A 120 -9.19 10.57 -11.00
C ALA A 120 -8.30 11.35 -11.98
N TYR A 121 -8.87 12.24 -12.79
CA TYR A 121 -8.10 13.05 -13.76
C TYR A 121 -7.10 13.99 -13.08
N PHE A 122 -7.51 14.69 -12.03
CA PHE A 122 -6.61 15.57 -11.29
C PHE A 122 -5.43 14.77 -10.70
N LEU A 123 -5.68 13.57 -10.16
CA LEU A 123 -4.61 12.73 -9.68
C LEU A 123 -3.63 12.35 -10.81
N LEU A 124 -4.14 11.90 -11.95
CA LEU A 124 -3.31 11.53 -13.11
C LEU A 124 -2.50 12.71 -13.63
N ALA A 125 -3.10 13.90 -13.70
CA ALA A 125 -2.42 15.12 -14.11
C ALA A 125 -1.25 15.51 -13.18
N GLY A 126 -1.36 15.20 -11.88
CA GLY A 126 -0.30 15.45 -10.89
C GLY A 126 0.85 14.42 -10.91
N LEU A 127 0.74 13.34 -11.69
CA LEU A 127 1.80 12.32 -11.78
C LEU A 127 2.94 12.77 -12.69
N ARG A 128 4.18 12.43 -12.32
CA ARG A 128 5.38 12.66 -13.12
C ARG A 128 5.52 11.61 -14.22
N PRO A 129 6.37 11.84 -15.25
CA PRO A 129 6.54 10.89 -16.35
C PRO A 129 7.00 9.50 -15.95
N ASP A 130 7.73 9.36 -14.85
CA ASP A 130 8.25 8.11 -14.31
C ASP A 130 7.32 7.41 -13.30
N ASP A 131 6.24 8.09 -12.88
CA ASP A 131 5.21 7.50 -12.03
C ASP A 131 4.33 6.52 -12.83
N GLU A 132 3.84 5.48 -12.17
CA GLU A 132 2.98 4.47 -12.76
C GLU A 132 1.58 4.52 -12.14
N ALA A 133 0.56 4.36 -12.98
CA ALA A 133 -0.82 4.25 -12.53
C ALA A 133 -1.45 2.96 -13.05
N ALA A 134 -2.34 2.39 -12.26
CA ALA A 134 -3.21 1.28 -12.63
C ALA A 134 -4.67 1.68 -12.36
N LEU A 135 -5.61 1.06 -13.05
CA LEU A 135 -7.04 1.31 -12.87
C LEU A 135 -7.77 0.04 -12.48
N VAL A 136 -8.48 0.12 -11.38
CA VAL A 136 -9.43 -0.88 -10.91
C VAL A 136 -10.77 -0.17 -10.71
N THR A 137 -11.83 -0.65 -11.33
CA THR A 137 -13.20 -0.18 -11.05
C THR A 137 -13.90 -1.15 -10.12
N TYR A 138 -14.86 -0.68 -9.33
CA TYR A 138 -15.65 -1.58 -8.48
C TYR A 138 -17.11 -1.18 -8.36
N THR A 139 -17.94 -2.19 -8.20
CA THR A 139 -19.32 -2.16 -7.73
C THR A 139 -19.51 -3.31 -6.74
N ARG A 140 -20.00 -4.47 -7.18
CA ARG A 140 -20.10 -5.72 -6.41
C ARG A 140 -18.76 -6.43 -6.26
N ALA A 141 -17.83 -6.23 -7.20
CA ALA A 141 -16.49 -6.79 -7.20
C ALA A 141 -15.54 -5.84 -7.94
N PRO A 142 -14.26 -5.84 -7.58
CA PRO A 142 -13.27 -5.08 -8.32
C PRO A 142 -13.01 -5.72 -9.68
N ARG A 143 -12.72 -4.86 -10.66
CA ARG A 143 -12.29 -5.23 -12.00
C ARG A 143 -10.98 -4.51 -12.31
N PRO A 144 -9.85 -5.19 -12.38
CA PRO A 144 -8.64 -4.61 -12.94
C PRO A 144 -8.87 -4.29 -14.42
N GLU A 145 -8.97 -3.01 -14.74
CA GLU A 145 -9.20 -2.53 -16.09
C GLU A 145 -7.89 -2.29 -16.83
N LEU A 146 -6.86 -1.88 -16.08
CA LEU A 146 -5.52 -1.63 -16.59
C LEU A 146 -4.47 -1.89 -15.50
N GLY A 147 -3.43 -2.63 -15.82
CA GLY A 147 -2.25 -2.81 -14.98
C GLY A 147 -1.39 -1.54 -14.89
N PHE A 148 -0.33 -1.58 -14.07
CA PHE A 148 0.56 -0.44 -13.94
C PHE A 148 1.19 -0.03 -15.27
N THR A 149 1.04 1.24 -15.61
CA THR A 149 1.59 1.85 -16.81
C THR A 149 2.05 3.28 -16.54
N ARG A 150 3.03 3.74 -17.32
CA ARG A 150 3.43 5.17 -17.38
C ARG A 150 2.63 5.96 -18.40
N ASP A 151 1.88 5.27 -19.27
CA ASP A 151 1.00 5.91 -20.25
C ASP A 151 -0.30 6.36 -19.57
N LYS A 152 -0.30 7.59 -19.05
CA LYS A 152 -1.44 8.19 -18.36
C LYS A 152 -2.63 8.39 -19.28
N ALA A 153 -2.37 8.67 -20.56
CA ALA A 153 -3.43 8.80 -21.55
C ALA A 153 -4.16 7.47 -21.76
N GLU A 154 -3.50 6.32 -21.60
CA GLU A 154 -4.19 5.03 -21.62
C GLU A 154 -5.09 4.87 -20.39
N VAL A 155 -4.63 5.28 -19.19
CA VAL A 155 -5.47 5.26 -17.98
C VAL A 155 -6.71 6.13 -18.17
N GLU A 156 -6.55 7.35 -18.70
CA GLU A 156 -7.65 8.27 -19.01
C GLU A 156 -8.64 7.67 -20.02
N ARG A 157 -8.15 7.09 -21.11
CA ARG A 157 -9.00 6.39 -22.10
C ARG A 157 -9.81 5.25 -21.47
N GLN A 158 -9.25 4.52 -20.53
CA GLN A 158 -9.98 3.46 -19.83
C GLN A 158 -11.01 4.05 -18.85
N LEU A 159 -10.68 5.13 -18.15
CA LEU A 159 -11.64 5.87 -17.31
C LEU A 159 -12.83 6.35 -18.13
N ASP A 160 -12.61 6.95 -19.30
CA ASP A 160 -13.69 7.40 -20.20
C ASP A 160 -14.61 6.27 -20.64
N ARG A 161 -14.03 5.13 -20.98
CA ARG A 161 -14.80 3.96 -21.41
C ARG A 161 -15.63 3.36 -20.29
N ARG A 162 -15.14 3.40 -19.05
CA ARG A 162 -15.75 2.77 -17.88
C ARG A 162 -16.57 3.74 -17.03
N GLY A 163 -16.32 5.03 -17.18
CA GLY A 163 -17.08 6.09 -16.50
C GLY A 163 -18.50 6.29 -17.02
N GLN A 164 -19.00 5.42 -17.91
CA GLN A 164 -20.39 5.37 -18.32
C GLN A 164 -21.22 4.66 -17.25
N PHE A 165 -21.42 5.33 -16.13
CA PHE A 165 -22.23 4.82 -15.03
C PHE A 165 -23.69 4.72 -15.45
N GLY A 166 -24.26 3.52 -15.35
CA GLY A 166 -25.69 3.30 -15.63
C GLY A 166 -26.58 3.76 -14.48
N LEU A 167 -27.79 4.20 -14.82
CA LEU A 167 -28.86 4.34 -13.82
C LEU A 167 -29.30 2.96 -13.36
N GLY A 168 -29.58 2.81 -12.06
CA GLY A 168 -30.10 1.57 -11.50
C GLY A 168 -29.78 1.42 -10.02
N MET A 169 -30.16 0.26 -9.49
CA MET A 169 -29.77 -0.16 -8.14
C MET A 169 -28.70 -1.26 -8.26
N ALA A 170 -27.58 -1.07 -7.61
CA ALA A 170 -26.56 -2.08 -7.52
C ALA A 170 -25.94 -2.05 -6.12
N ASP A 171 -25.61 -3.24 -5.59
CA ASP A 171 -24.83 -3.33 -4.37
C ASP A 171 -23.45 -2.71 -4.61
N VAL A 172 -23.00 -1.95 -3.64
CA VAL A 172 -21.63 -1.44 -3.56
C VAL A 172 -20.92 -2.25 -2.48
N ARG A 173 -19.77 -2.88 -2.81
CA ARG A 173 -19.01 -3.73 -1.91
C ARG A 173 -17.59 -3.23 -1.79
N LEU A 174 -17.43 -2.15 -1.06
CA LEU A 174 -16.15 -1.48 -0.88
C LEU A 174 -15.12 -2.38 -0.18
N LEU A 175 -15.52 -3.03 0.93
CA LEU A 175 -14.57 -3.86 1.71
C LEU A 175 -14.09 -5.07 0.90
N ASP A 176 -15.00 -5.70 0.14
CA ASP A 176 -14.64 -6.79 -0.78
C ASP A 176 -13.70 -6.28 -1.90
N ALA A 177 -13.96 -5.08 -2.43
CA ALA A 177 -13.14 -4.48 -3.48
C ALA A 177 -11.72 -4.16 -2.97
N VAL A 178 -11.60 -3.60 -1.78
CA VAL A 178 -10.30 -3.33 -1.15
C VAL A 178 -9.54 -4.63 -0.90
N ALA A 179 -10.20 -5.65 -0.32
CA ALA A 179 -9.58 -6.94 -0.02
C ALA A 179 -9.03 -7.62 -1.27
N GLN A 180 -9.83 -7.68 -2.35
CA GLN A 180 -9.42 -8.29 -3.61
C GLN A 180 -8.38 -7.45 -4.37
N THR A 181 -8.40 -6.12 -4.21
CA THR A 181 -7.34 -5.25 -4.76
C THR A 181 -6.01 -5.53 -4.06
N LEU A 182 -6.00 -5.75 -2.74
CA LEU A 182 -4.81 -6.19 -2.02
C LEU A 182 -4.29 -7.55 -2.52
N ASP A 183 -5.18 -8.51 -2.80
CA ASP A 183 -4.79 -9.80 -3.38
C ASP A 183 -4.15 -9.63 -4.75
N TRP A 184 -4.74 -8.80 -5.59
CA TRP A 184 -4.20 -8.49 -6.91
C TRP A 184 -2.83 -7.80 -6.86
N LEU A 185 -2.58 -6.97 -5.83
CA LEU A 185 -1.31 -6.29 -5.62
C LEU A 185 -0.27 -7.16 -4.89
N SER A 186 -0.57 -8.39 -4.49
CA SER A 186 0.32 -9.20 -3.65
C SER A 186 1.31 -10.04 -4.47
N PRO A 187 2.64 -10.00 -4.20
CA PRO A 187 3.30 -9.01 -3.34
C PRO A 187 3.27 -7.62 -3.97
N PRO A 188 3.01 -6.56 -3.18
CA PRO A 188 2.93 -5.23 -3.76
C PRO A 188 4.31 -4.81 -4.28
N PRO A 189 4.38 -4.19 -5.47
CA PRO A 189 5.58 -3.50 -5.89
C PRO A 189 5.98 -2.44 -4.86
N ALA A 190 7.26 -2.16 -4.74
CA ALA A 190 7.74 -1.14 -3.80
C ALA A 190 7.01 0.20 -3.99
N ARG A 191 6.61 0.84 -2.90
CA ARG A 191 5.92 2.13 -2.86
C ARG A 191 4.61 2.18 -3.64
N THR A 192 3.78 1.18 -3.44
CA THR A 192 2.44 1.14 -4.01
C THR A 192 1.44 1.80 -3.07
N ALA A 193 0.62 2.69 -3.61
CA ALA A 193 -0.55 3.23 -2.95
C ALA A 193 -1.83 2.81 -3.67
N VAL A 194 -2.90 2.66 -2.92
CA VAL A 194 -4.25 2.56 -3.44
C VAL A 194 -4.98 3.87 -3.13
N VAL A 195 -5.50 4.52 -4.15
CA VAL A 195 -6.37 5.69 -3.98
C VAL A 195 -7.80 5.26 -4.28
N VAL A 196 -8.58 5.13 -3.22
CA VAL A 196 -10.02 4.84 -3.31
C VAL A 196 -10.75 6.13 -3.67
N ILE A 197 -11.46 6.15 -4.79
CA ILE A 197 -12.33 7.25 -5.20
C ILE A 197 -13.75 6.72 -5.19
N GLY A 198 -14.57 7.17 -4.25
CA GLY A 198 -15.91 6.62 -4.09
C GLY A 198 -16.73 7.28 -3.01
N THR A 199 -17.99 6.85 -2.91
CA THR A 199 -18.92 7.32 -1.88
C THR A 199 -18.58 6.83 -0.48
N GLY A 200 -17.83 5.74 -0.36
CA GLY A 200 -17.59 5.02 0.90
C GLY A 200 -18.75 4.12 1.33
N LEU A 201 -19.86 4.12 0.58
CA LEU A 201 -20.98 3.23 0.86
C LEU A 201 -20.56 1.76 0.70
N ASP A 202 -21.13 0.93 1.55
CA ASP A 202 -20.98 -0.53 1.50
C ASP A 202 -22.32 -1.18 1.84
N SER A 203 -22.96 -1.80 0.88
CA SER A 203 -24.29 -2.37 1.01
C SER A 203 -24.30 -3.90 1.18
N GLY A 204 -23.15 -4.54 1.27
CA GLY A 204 -23.16 -6.00 1.41
C GLY A 204 -21.84 -6.70 1.13
N SER A 205 -20.71 -6.12 1.51
CA SER A 205 -19.44 -6.85 1.53
C SER A 205 -19.51 -8.06 2.45
N ARG A 206 -18.82 -9.13 2.06
CA ARG A 206 -18.63 -10.33 2.88
C ARG A 206 -17.37 -10.28 3.72
N THR A 207 -16.46 -9.40 3.32
CA THR A 207 -15.20 -9.18 4.03
C THR A 207 -15.49 -8.55 5.39
N ASP A 208 -15.03 -9.21 6.44
CA ASP A 208 -15.08 -8.67 7.79
C ASP A 208 -14.12 -7.50 7.96
N TRP A 209 -14.55 -6.45 8.67
CA TRP A 209 -13.74 -5.25 8.87
C TRP A 209 -12.43 -5.54 9.61
N ALA A 210 -12.49 -6.31 10.71
CA ALA A 210 -11.29 -6.61 11.50
C ALA A 210 -10.25 -7.42 10.69
N ALA A 211 -10.70 -8.38 9.88
CA ALA A 211 -9.85 -9.14 8.98
C ALA A 211 -9.23 -8.24 7.89
N LEU A 212 -9.98 -7.28 7.35
CA LEU A 212 -9.48 -6.34 6.37
C LEU A 212 -8.45 -5.38 6.98
N GLU A 213 -8.73 -4.82 8.15
CA GLU A 213 -7.82 -3.94 8.88
C GLU A 213 -6.48 -4.64 9.16
N GLN A 214 -6.53 -5.90 9.61
CA GLN A 214 -5.34 -6.72 9.79
C GLN A 214 -4.54 -6.89 8.49
N ARG A 215 -5.21 -7.15 7.37
CA ARG A 215 -4.58 -7.30 6.06
C ARG A 215 -3.93 -5.99 5.59
N ILE A 216 -4.61 -4.88 5.77
CA ILE A 216 -4.05 -3.54 5.44
C ILE A 216 -2.82 -3.28 6.29
N GLY A 217 -2.90 -3.48 7.61
CA GLY A 217 -1.79 -3.26 8.52
C GLY A 217 -0.59 -4.17 8.27
N SER A 218 -0.80 -5.37 7.70
CA SER A 218 0.29 -6.28 7.29
C SER A 218 0.79 -6.04 5.87
N SER A 219 0.02 -5.33 5.02
CA SER A 219 0.43 -4.97 3.67
C SER A 219 1.44 -3.82 3.70
N GLN A 220 2.22 -3.69 2.62
CA GLN A 220 3.09 -2.53 2.41
C GLN A 220 2.42 -1.45 1.52
N VAL A 221 1.10 -1.53 1.39
CA VAL A 221 0.29 -0.62 0.57
C VAL A 221 -0.25 0.51 1.43
N THR A 222 -0.08 1.74 0.99
CA THR A 222 -0.70 2.91 1.63
C THR A 222 -2.06 3.20 1.00
N PHE A 223 -3.10 3.35 1.82
CA PHE A 223 -4.45 3.66 1.35
C PHE A 223 -4.78 5.12 1.55
N PHE A 224 -5.12 5.79 0.46
CA PHE A 224 -5.78 7.09 0.48
C PHE A 224 -7.23 6.92 0.06
N ALA A 225 -8.12 7.77 0.56
CA ALA A 225 -9.50 7.80 0.13
C ALA A 225 -9.91 9.23 -0.25
N VAL A 226 -10.60 9.36 -1.37
CA VAL A 226 -11.26 10.61 -1.79
C VAL A 226 -12.77 10.32 -1.79
N ALA A 227 -13.43 10.80 -0.73
CA ALA A 227 -14.83 10.54 -0.46
C ALA A 227 -15.74 11.47 -1.29
N THR A 228 -16.18 11.02 -2.44
CA THR A 228 -17.07 11.81 -3.32
C THR A 228 -18.54 11.81 -2.86
N GLY A 229 -18.88 11.02 -1.82
CA GLY A 229 -20.23 10.99 -1.27
C GLY A 229 -20.75 12.33 -0.75
N ARG A 230 -19.84 13.22 -0.31
CA ARG A 230 -20.26 14.59 0.12
C ARG A 230 -20.77 15.43 -1.02
N LEU A 231 -20.27 15.24 -2.23
CA LEU A 231 -20.76 15.93 -3.42
C LEU A 231 -22.22 15.56 -3.75
N LEU A 232 -22.70 14.37 -3.34
CA LEU A 232 -24.09 13.98 -3.41
C LEU A 232 -24.97 14.70 -2.40
N ARG A 233 -24.38 15.15 -1.27
CA ARG A 233 -25.07 15.88 -0.20
C ARG A 233 -25.08 17.38 -0.39
N ALA A 234 -24.18 17.90 -1.24
CA ALA A 234 -24.16 19.31 -1.60
C ALA A 234 -25.41 19.63 -2.43
N GLU A 235 -26.49 20.08 -1.77
CA GLU A 235 -27.66 20.56 -2.47
C GLU A 235 -27.31 21.85 -3.22
N PRO A 236 -27.76 22.00 -4.49
CA PRO A 236 -27.80 23.32 -5.11
C PRO A 236 -28.62 24.21 -4.17
N GLU A 237 -28.06 25.33 -3.72
CA GLU A 237 -28.79 26.34 -2.95
C GLU A 237 -29.97 26.89 -3.80
N GLU A 238 -31.09 26.20 -3.82
CA GLU A 238 -32.34 26.79 -4.21
C GLU A 238 -32.74 27.76 -3.10
N LYS A 239 -32.51 29.04 -3.39
CA LYS A 239 -32.89 30.15 -2.51
C LYS A 239 -34.27 29.93 -1.91
N GLY A 240 -34.33 29.58 -0.65
CA GLY A 240 -35.51 29.73 0.18
C GLY A 240 -36.31 28.46 0.55
N LYS A 241 -35.95 27.26 0.11
CA LYS A 241 -36.68 26.04 0.54
C LYS A 241 -35.71 25.02 1.17
N LYS A 242 -35.68 24.98 2.49
CA LYS A 242 -35.10 23.84 3.21
C LYS A 242 -35.97 22.60 3.00
N LYS A 243 -35.59 21.68 2.13
CA LYS A 243 -36.19 20.34 2.10
C LYS A 243 -35.88 19.61 3.43
N PRO A 244 -36.82 18.78 3.92
CA PRO A 244 -36.54 17.91 5.05
C PRO A 244 -35.31 17.04 4.71
N ARG A 245 -34.28 17.12 5.52
CA ARG A 245 -33.08 16.25 5.38
C ARG A 245 -33.50 14.81 5.65
N ASP A 246 -33.12 13.90 4.78
CA ASP A 246 -33.25 12.46 5.01
C ASP A 246 -32.18 12.02 6.00
N THR A 247 -32.54 11.97 7.28
CA THR A 247 -31.64 11.62 8.38
C THR A 247 -31.07 10.21 8.28
N SER A 248 -31.74 9.30 7.58
CA SER A 248 -31.27 7.92 7.36
C SER A 248 -30.14 7.88 6.33
N LEU A 249 -30.24 8.67 5.28
CA LEU A 249 -29.20 8.79 4.26
C LEU A 249 -27.98 9.52 4.80
N ASP A 250 -28.18 10.58 5.59
CA ASP A 250 -27.09 11.28 6.27
C ASP A 250 -26.29 10.33 7.18
N ALA A 251 -26.97 9.50 7.97
CA ALA A 251 -26.32 8.50 8.83
C ALA A 251 -25.50 7.47 8.05
N ALA A 252 -26.03 7.00 6.91
CA ALA A 252 -25.30 6.06 6.04
C ALA A 252 -24.00 6.68 5.47
N PHE A 253 -24.04 7.95 5.08
CA PHE A 253 -22.84 8.65 4.62
C PHE A 253 -21.86 8.96 5.76
N ASP A 254 -22.34 9.26 6.96
CA ASP A 254 -21.44 9.47 8.10
C ASP A 254 -20.71 8.17 8.49
N GLU A 255 -21.37 7.03 8.39
CA GLU A 255 -20.74 5.72 8.54
C GLU A 255 -19.75 5.45 7.39
N ALA A 256 -20.10 5.78 6.15
CA ALA A 256 -19.23 5.66 4.99
C ALA A 256 -17.95 6.51 5.17
N ASP A 257 -18.09 7.75 5.60
CA ASP A 257 -16.97 8.65 5.89
C ASP A 257 -16.07 8.08 7.01
N ALA A 258 -16.68 7.54 8.08
CA ALA A 258 -15.93 6.90 9.18
C ALA A 258 -15.15 5.67 8.69
N ARG A 259 -15.76 4.86 7.82
CA ARG A 259 -15.14 3.67 7.22
C ARG A 259 -13.93 4.06 6.36
N LEU A 260 -14.06 5.07 5.50
CA LEU A 260 -12.95 5.55 4.67
C LEU A 260 -11.79 6.11 5.51
N ARG A 261 -12.09 6.84 6.61
CA ARG A 261 -11.06 7.31 7.55
C ARG A 261 -10.32 6.16 8.20
N ALA A 262 -11.05 5.15 8.68
CA ALA A 262 -10.46 3.98 9.33
C ALA A 262 -9.57 3.20 8.35
N LEU A 263 -10.02 3.01 7.10
CA LEU A 263 -9.27 2.34 6.03
C LEU A 263 -7.93 3.03 5.74
N ALA A 264 -7.96 4.34 5.59
CA ALA A 264 -6.76 5.12 5.34
C ALA A 264 -5.81 5.11 6.55
N ALA A 265 -6.34 5.31 7.76
CA ALA A 265 -5.55 5.34 8.98
C ALA A 265 -4.81 4.03 9.27
N ALA A 266 -5.39 2.88 8.90
CA ALA A 266 -4.77 1.56 9.08
C ALA A 266 -3.45 1.40 8.30
N SER A 267 -3.17 2.26 7.30
CA SER A 267 -2.01 2.16 6.41
C SER A 267 -1.10 3.38 6.38
N ALA A 268 -1.22 4.32 7.31
CA ALA A 268 -0.56 5.64 7.28
C ALA A 268 -1.03 6.58 6.16
N GLY A 269 -2.16 6.29 5.52
CA GLY A 269 -2.79 7.17 4.55
C GLY A 269 -3.70 8.20 5.19
N GLU A 270 -4.54 8.83 4.36
CA GLU A 270 -5.53 9.81 4.80
C GLU A 270 -6.78 9.75 3.94
N ALA A 271 -7.94 10.08 4.53
CA ALA A 271 -9.19 10.23 3.82
C ALA A 271 -9.52 11.72 3.65
N TYR A 272 -9.83 12.10 2.44
CA TYR A 272 -10.19 13.46 2.04
C TYR A 272 -11.67 13.52 1.68
N PHE A 273 -12.30 14.63 2.02
CA PHE A 273 -13.73 14.83 1.88
C PHE A 273 -13.98 16.14 1.11
N PRO A 274 -13.80 16.15 -0.21
CA PRO A 274 -14.02 17.36 -1.02
C PRO A 274 -15.47 17.83 -0.92
N GLU A 275 -15.65 19.12 -0.78
CA GLU A 275 -16.96 19.78 -0.82
C GLU A 275 -17.26 20.33 -2.20
N SER A 276 -16.22 20.52 -3.02
CA SER A 276 -16.33 20.96 -4.41
C SER A 276 -15.19 20.36 -5.27
N ALA A 277 -15.30 20.50 -6.58
CA ALA A 277 -14.24 20.10 -7.50
C ALA A 277 -12.94 20.90 -7.28
N ASP A 278 -13.03 22.15 -6.78
CA ASP A 278 -11.88 23.02 -6.53
C ASP A 278 -10.95 22.47 -5.43
N ASP A 279 -11.48 21.64 -4.52
CA ASP A 279 -10.67 20.97 -3.51
C ASP A 279 -9.74 19.90 -4.09
N LEU A 280 -10.09 19.35 -5.24
CA LEU A 280 -9.45 18.15 -5.78
C LEU A 280 -7.99 18.38 -6.14
N GLU A 281 -7.65 19.52 -6.75
CA GLU A 281 -6.27 19.85 -7.12
C GLU A 281 -5.36 19.87 -5.88
N ARG A 282 -5.79 20.52 -4.82
CA ARG A 282 -5.07 20.57 -3.55
C ARG A 282 -4.90 19.17 -2.92
N ILE A 283 -6.00 18.40 -2.87
CA ILE A 283 -6.01 17.05 -2.29
C ILE A 283 -4.99 16.16 -3.02
N TYR A 284 -4.97 16.19 -4.35
CA TYR A 284 -4.05 15.35 -5.11
C TYR A 284 -2.62 15.82 -5.05
N GLY A 285 -2.38 17.12 -4.93
CA GLY A 285 -1.07 17.67 -4.61
C GLY A 285 -0.54 17.10 -3.29
N GLU A 286 -1.37 17.08 -2.25
CA GLU A 286 -1.01 16.52 -0.94
C GLU A 286 -0.74 15.01 -1.02
N ILE A 287 -1.57 14.23 -1.70
CA ILE A 287 -1.37 12.78 -1.90
C ILE A 287 -0.04 12.52 -2.62
N ALA A 288 0.23 13.24 -3.70
CA ALA A 288 1.46 13.08 -4.47
C ALA A 288 2.70 13.44 -3.65
N GLU A 289 2.67 14.54 -2.90
CA GLU A 289 3.76 14.94 -2.01
C GLU A 289 4.04 13.88 -0.95
N ARG A 290 3.02 13.33 -0.32
CA ARG A 290 3.16 12.32 0.72
C ARG A 290 3.70 10.99 0.19
N LEU A 291 3.38 10.63 -1.04
CA LEU A 291 3.88 9.41 -1.65
C LEU A 291 5.32 9.53 -2.12
N ARG A 292 5.73 10.71 -2.62
CA ARG A 292 7.07 10.93 -3.16
C ARG A 292 8.11 11.13 -2.09
N ASN A 293 7.74 11.85 -1.04
CA ASN A 293 8.66 12.37 -0.06
C ASN A 293 8.50 11.63 1.26
N VAL A 294 9.35 10.65 1.50
CA VAL A 294 9.34 9.87 2.73
C VAL A 294 10.72 9.76 3.34
N TYR A 295 10.76 9.64 4.64
CA TYR A 295 11.90 9.21 5.42
C TYR A 295 11.74 7.74 5.73
N SER A 296 12.58 6.88 5.17
CA SER A 296 12.58 5.46 5.50
C SER A 296 13.44 5.22 6.73
N LEU A 297 12.82 4.76 7.81
CA LEU A 297 13.44 4.46 9.09
C LEU A 297 13.54 2.95 9.22
N GLY A 298 14.78 2.43 9.32
CA GLY A 298 15.00 1.01 9.59
C GLY A 298 15.50 0.81 11.01
N TYR A 299 14.94 -0.18 11.70
CA TYR A 299 15.38 -0.57 13.03
C TYR A 299 15.30 -2.09 13.22
N TYR A 300 16.07 -2.60 14.19
CA TYR A 300 15.98 -3.98 14.63
C TYR A 300 15.17 -4.04 15.92
N PRO A 301 13.98 -4.70 15.93
CA PRO A 301 13.14 -4.77 17.10
C PRO A 301 13.86 -5.32 18.33
N THR A 302 13.68 -4.65 19.47
CA THR A 302 14.15 -5.18 20.77
C THR A 302 13.33 -6.39 21.18
N ASN A 303 12.03 -6.41 20.86
CA ASN A 303 11.18 -7.59 21.00
C ASN A 303 11.31 -8.48 19.75
N ARG A 304 11.99 -9.62 19.90
CA ARG A 304 12.28 -10.57 18.80
C ARG A 304 11.29 -11.74 18.73
N ALA A 305 10.20 -11.70 19.50
CA ALA A 305 9.22 -12.79 19.50
C ALA A 305 8.55 -12.92 18.13
N ARG A 306 8.45 -14.15 17.63
CA ARG A 306 7.80 -14.52 16.35
C ARG A 306 6.41 -15.10 16.64
N ASP A 307 5.57 -14.30 17.28
CA ASP A 307 4.29 -14.70 17.87
C ASP A 307 3.06 -14.27 17.04
N ALA A 308 3.29 -13.70 15.87
CA ALA A 308 2.26 -13.10 15.02
C ALA A 308 1.45 -12.00 15.72
N ALA A 309 1.90 -11.48 16.87
CA ALA A 309 1.22 -10.41 17.57
C ALA A 309 1.41 -9.07 16.83
N TYR A 310 0.43 -8.19 16.97
CA TYR A 310 0.52 -6.83 16.44
C TYR A 310 1.48 -6.01 17.28
N ARG A 311 2.43 -5.33 16.62
CA ARG A 311 3.41 -4.41 17.20
C ARG A 311 3.02 -2.99 16.84
N ARG A 312 2.69 -2.19 17.84
CA ARG A 312 2.32 -0.79 17.62
C ARG A 312 3.56 0.07 17.42
N ILE A 313 3.57 0.88 16.38
CA ILE A 313 4.63 1.85 16.09
C ILE A 313 4.14 3.24 16.41
N THR A 314 5.01 4.03 17.05
CA THR A 314 4.80 5.46 17.27
C THR A 314 6.06 6.19 16.83
N VAL A 315 5.90 7.24 16.02
CA VAL A 315 6.99 8.10 15.57
C VAL A 315 6.69 9.53 16.04
N GLU A 316 7.62 10.08 16.79
CA GLU A 316 7.58 11.45 17.27
C GLU A 316 8.74 12.23 16.68
N LEU A 317 8.57 13.54 16.51
CA LEU A 317 9.63 14.43 16.06
C LEU A 317 10.14 15.29 17.21
N THR A 318 11.47 15.36 17.32
CA THR A 318 12.14 16.18 18.32
C THR A 318 13.18 17.09 17.67
N ASP A 319 13.44 18.22 18.29
CA ASP A 319 14.57 19.08 17.96
C ASP A 319 15.89 18.50 18.52
N GLU A 320 16.98 19.23 18.36
CA GLU A 320 18.32 18.82 18.84
C GLU A 320 18.41 18.72 20.36
N THR A 321 17.52 19.36 21.10
CA THR A 321 17.45 19.28 22.57
C THR A 321 16.61 18.13 23.07
N GLY A 322 15.89 17.45 22.18
CA GLY A 322 14.94 16.39 22.50
C GLY A 322 13.53 16.90 22.84
N ALA A 323 13.27 18.21 22.71
CA ALA A 323 11.93 18.76 22.82
C ALA A 323 11.10 18.51 21.56
N PRO A 324 9.76 18.53 21.62
CA PRO A 324 8.94 18.38 20.41
C PRO A 324 9.33 19.41 19.33
N LEU A 325 9.50 18.92 18.09
CA LEU A 325 9.84 19.77 16.95
C LEU A 325 8.69 20.73 16.64
N ILE A 326 8.98 22.02 16.64
CA ILE A 326 8.03 23.07 16.29
C ILE A 326 8.55 23.79 15.04
N LEU A 327 7.72 23.84 14.03
CA LEU A 327 7.98 24.60 12.81
C LEU A 327 7.37 26.01 12.94
N ARG A 328 7.69 26.88 11.98
CA ARG A 328 7.02 28.17 11.83
C ARG A 328 6.22 28.18 10.53
N ASP A 329 4.97 28.60 10.63
CA ASP A 329 4.14 28.82 9.44
C ASP A 329 4.65 30.07 8.65
N PRO A 330 4.18 30.32 7.42
CA PRO A 330 4.57 31.52 6.66
C PRO A 330 4.27 32.84 7.37
N GLY A 331 3.37 32.85 8.35
CA GLY A 331 3.06 33.97 9.22
C GLY A 331 3.96 34.05 10.46
N GLY A 332 4.95 33.18 10.60
CA GLY A 332 5.88 33.12 11.74
C GLY A 332 5.31 32.47 13.01
N ARG A 333 4.07 31.96 12.98
CA ARG A 333 3.43 31.35 14.16
C ARG A 333 3.94 29.92 14.35
N PRO A 334 4.15 29.49 15.61
CA PRO A 334 4.58 28.12 15.89
C PRO A 334 3.48 27.12 15.49
N ALA A 335 3.88 26.05 14.80
CA ALA A 335 3.00 24.96 14.39
C ALA A 335 3.73 23.63 14.51
N ALA A 336 3.10 22.62 15.10
CA ALA A 336 3.63 21.27 15.11
C ALA A 336 3.49 20.64 13.72
N PRO A 337 4.53 19.96 13.20
CA PRO A 337 4.40 19.17 11.98
C PRO A 337 3.45 17.99 12.20
N ARG A 338 2.77 17.56 11.11
CA ARG A 338 2.00 16.32 11.12
C ARG A 338 2.89 15.16 10.64
N VAL A 339 2.85 14.06 11.38
CA VAL A 339 3.63 12.84 11.10
C VAL A 339 2.70 11.75 10.64
N PHE A 340 3.00 11.16 9.50
CA PHE A 340 2.28 10.03 8.96
C PHE A 340 3.22 8.84 8.88
N ALA A 341 2.91 7.80 9.63
CA ALA A 341 3.62 6.54 9.66
C ALA A 341 2.61 5.42 9.86
N ARG A 342 2.94 4.21 9.41
CA ARG A 342 2.10 3.04 9.71
C ARG A 342 1.93 2.88 11.22
N PRO A 343 0.71 2.56 11.69
CA PRO A 343 0.45 2.47 13.13
C PRO A 343 1.08 1.21 13.76
N GLY A 344 1.56 0.27 12.95
CA GLY A 344 2.20 -0.96 13.41
C GLY A 344 2.34 -2.01 12.32
N TYR A 345 2.72 -3.20 12.74
CA TYR A 345 2.85 -4.38 11.88
C TYR A 345 2.59 -5.65 12.68
N PHE A 346 2.36 -6.77 11.99
CA PHE A 346 2.28 -8.08 12.62
C PHE A 346 3.66 -8.73 12.64
N ALA A 347 4.11 -9.17 13.80
CA ALA A 347 5.34 -9.93 13.92
C ALA A 347 5.25 -11.21 13.07
N PRO A 348 6.36 -11.72 12.52
CA PRO A 348 6.33 -12.97 11.77
C PRO A 348 5.88 -14.12 12.66
N ARG A 349 5.42 -15.20 12.03
CA ARG A 349 5.23 -16.51 12.68
C ARG A 349 6.51 -17.33 12.60
N GLU A 350 6.70 -18.19 13.58
CA GLU A 350 7.74 -19.24 13.51
C GLU A 350 7.49 -20.17 12.31
#